data_194e2f5e00b66099bdc97ea6d85808fd
#
_entry.id   194e2f5e00b66099bdc97ea6d85808fd
#
_cell.length_a   1.000
_cell.length_b   1.000
_cell.length_c   1.000
_cell.angle_alpha   90.00
_cell.angle_beta   90.00
_cell.angle_gamma   90.00
#
_symmetry.space_group_name_H-M   'P 1'
#
loop_
_entity.id
_entity.type
_entity.pdbx_description
1 polymer ?
#
loop_
_entity_poly.entity_id
_entity_poly.type
_entity_poly.pdbx_seq_one_letter_code
_entity_poly.pdbx_strand_id
1 'polypeptide(L)'
;MNSELKSTVESACRTAEDFTRLYYASLDNRRHQLGRLYIDSATLSWNGNGSKGREVIERFILELPQSQHQLTSLDAQPILDGAVGTQTTYLIMAGGTVKFSDQPVRNFQQNFVITAENEKWKIASDCYRLQEPM
;
A
#
# COMPACT_ATOMS: atom_id res chain seq x y z
N MET A 1 -20.74 -17.46 -7.69
CA MET A 1 -20.18 -16.90 -6.47
C MET A 1 -21.28 -16.69 -5.46
N ASN A 2 -21.08 -17.13 -4.21
CA ASN A 2 -22.12 -16.90 -3.23
C ASN A 2 -22.18 -15.42 -2.83
N SER A 3 -23.31 -15.01 -2.27
CA SER A 3 -23.54 -13.60 -1.97
C SER A 3 -22.63 -13.04 -0.87
N GLU A 4 -22.20 -13.89 0.06
CA GLU A 4 -21.24 -13.48 1.10
C GLU A 4 -19.88 -13.14 0.52
N LEU A 5 -19.36 -14.01 -0.34
CA LEU A 5 -18.07 -13.77 -0.97
C LEU A 5 -18.11 -12.53 -1.87
N LYS A 6 -19.19 -12.38 -2.63
CA LYS A 6 -19.38 -11.21 -3.47
C LYS A 6 -19.38 -9.93 -2.65
N SER A 7 -20.10 -9.91 -1.53
CA SER A 7 -20.16 -8.76 -0.64
C SER A 7 -18.78 -8.43 -0.05
N THR A 8 -18.02 -9.46 0.34
CA THR A 8 -16.67 -9.28 0.89
C THR A 8 -15.72 -8.71 -0.15
N VAL A 9 -15.79 -9.19 -1.39
CA VAL A 9 -14.97 -8.66 -2.48
C VAL A 9 -15.31 -7.20 -2.76
N GLU A 10 -16.60 -6.85 -2.79
CA GLU A 10 -17.03 -5.47 -3.00
C GLU A 10 -16.53 -4.57 -1.88
N SER A 11 -16.58 -5.03 -0.63
CA SER A 11 -16.04 -4.28 0.52
C SER A 11 -14.54 -4.08 0.39
N ALA A 12 -13.81 -5.10 -0.04
CA ALA A 12 -12.36 -5.00 -0.23
C ALA A 12 -12.03 -3.94 -1.30
N CYS A 13 -12.78 -3.91 -2.38
CA CYS A 13 -12.56 -2.94 -3.46
C CYS A 13 -12.81 -1.51 -3.00
N ARG A 14 -13.88 -1.28 -2.23
CA ARG A 14 -14.18 0.06 -1.69
C ARG A 14 -13.13 0.50 -0.69
N THR A 15 -12.71 -0.41 0.17
CA THR A 15 -11.66 -0.12 1.15
C THR A 15 -10.35 0.22 0.43
N ALA A 16 -10.02 -0.51 -0.63
CA ALA A 16 -8.82 -0.24 -1.42
C ALA A 16 -8.84 1.14 -2.05
N GLU A 17 -9.98 1.56 -2.60
CA GLU A 17 -10.13 2.90 -3.17
C GLU A 17 -9.87 3.98 -2.12
N ASP A 18 -10.48 3.85 -0.96
CA ASP A 18 -10.33 4.85 0.10
C ASP A 18 -8.92 4.82 0.68
N PHE A 19 -8.39 3.64 0.92
CA PHE A 19 -7.06 3.49 1.51
C PHE A 19 -5.96 4.03 0.59
N THR A 20 -5.99 3.69 -0.69
CA THR A 20 -4.96 4.14 -1.63
C THR A 20 -5.04 5.64 -1.87
N ARG A 21 -6.23 6.22 -1.86
CA ARG A 21 -6.38 7.67 -1.96
C ARG A 21 -5.67 8.35 -0.79
N LEU A 22 -5.89 7.86 0.42
CA LEU A 22 -5.22 8.39 1.61
C LEU A 22 -3.71 8.15 1.54
N TYR A 23 -3.29 6.95 1.16
CA TYR A 23 -1.88 6.57 1.13
C TYR A 23 -1.09 7.46 0.17
N TYR A 24 -1.52 7.57 -1.08
CA TYR A 24 -0.75 8.34 -2.07
C TYR A 24 -0.81 9.83 -1.79
N ALA A 25 -1.92 10.36 -1.29
CA ALA A 25 -1.98 11.75 -0.86
C ALA A 25 -0.99 12.01 0.27
N SER A 26 -0.87 11.09 1.21
CA SER A 26 0.07 11.21 2.32
C SER A 26 1.52 11.09 1.84
N LEU A 27 1.81 10.12 0.99
CA LEU A 27 3.16 9.93 0.45
C LEU A 27 3.63 11.14 -0.34
N ASP A 28 2.75 11.71 -1.15
CA ASP A 28 3.13 12.82 -2.03
C ASP A 28 3.10 14.19 -1.32
N ASN A 29 2.19 14.40 -0.36
CA ASN A 29 1.94 15.72 0.20
C ASN A 29 2.12 15.83 1.72
N ARG A 30 2.07 14.71 2.45
CA ARG A 30 2.14 14.72 3.92
C ARG A 30 2.95 13.54 4.41
N ARG A 31 4.13 13.41 3.86
CA ARG A 31 4.99 12.25 4.05
C ARG A 31 5.31 11.96 5.52
N HIS A 32 5.42 13.00 6.32
CA HIS A 32 5.68 12.87 7.76
C HIS A 32 4.53 12.17 8.51
N GLN A 33 3.35 12.06 7.91
CA GLN A 33 2.21 11.38 8.51
C GLN A 33 2.05 9.95 8.00
N LEU A 34 2.86 9.53 7.02
CA LEU A 34 2.67 8.24 6.37
C LEU A 34 2.93 7.06 7.29
N GLY A 35 3.91 7.19 8.19
CA GLY A 35 4.32 6.09 9.06
C GLY A 35 3.19 5.53 9.91
N ARG A 36 2.22 6.35 10.29
CA ARG A 36 1.09 5.90 11.10
C ARG A 36 0.16 4.92 10.37
N LEU A 37 0.32 4.79 9.04
CA LEU A 37 -0.46 3.83 8.26
C LEU A 37 0.14 2.43 8.28
N TYR A 38 1.29 2.23 8.94
CA TYR A 38 1.97 0.94 9.06
C TYR A 38 1.80 0.39 10.47
N ILE A 39 1.62 -0.93 10.60
CA ILE A 39 1.68 -1.56 11.93
C ILE A 39 3.13 -1.56 12.41
N ASP A 40 3.33 -1.75 13.72
CA ASP A 40 4.68 -1.68 14.31
C ASP A 40 5.66 -2.66 13.69
N SER A 41 5.19 -3.85 13.32
CA SER A 41 6.01 -4.92 12.77
C SER A 41 5.98 -5.00 11.24
N ALA A 42 5.49 -3.95 10.57
CA ALA A 42 5.34 -3.95 9.13
C ALA A 42 6.66 -4.17 8.40
N THR A 43 6.57 -4.69 7.18
CA THR A 43 7.72 -4.82 6.29
C THR A 43 7.47 -4.02 5.02
N LEU A 44 8.55 -3.49 4.47
CA LEU A 44 8.54 -2.76 3.20
C LEU A 44 9.64 -3.28 2.31
N SER A 45 9.32 -3.56 1.06
CA SER A 45 10.31 -3.79 0.01
C SER A 45 10.15 -2.67 -1.02
N TRP A 46 11.22 -1.94 -1.25
CA TRP A 46 11.21 -0.80 -2.18
C TRP A 46 12.29 -1.02 -3.22
N ASN A 47 11.88 -1.42 -4.44
CA ASN A 47 12.81 -1.79 -5.51
C ASN A 47 13.86 -2.80 -5.05
N GLY A 48 13.42 -3.79 -4.28
CA GLY A 48 14.30 -4.83 -3.76
C GLY A 48 15.02 -4.50 -2.45
N ASN A 49 14.87 -3.30 -1.93
CA ASN A 49 15.48 -2.89 -0.66
C ASN A 49 14.48 -3.09 0.48
N GLY A 50 14.82 -3.94 1.43
CA GLY A 50 13.91 -4.28 2.52
C GLY A 50 14.10 -3.42 3.75
N SER A 51 12.98 -3.08 4.40
CA SER A 51 12.95 -2.39 5.68
C SER A 51 11.95 -3.10 6.58
N LYS A 52 12.29 -3.27 7.84
CA LYS A 52 11.41 -3.92 8.81
C LYS A 52 11.20 -3.02 10.02
N GLY A 53 9.92 -2.89 10.40
CA GLY A 53 9.52 -2.07 11.52
C GLY A 53 9.14 -0.66 11.09
N ARG A 54 8.12 -0.12 11.75
CA ARG A 54 7.56 1.18 11.40
C ARG A 54 8.58 2.31 11.44
N GLU A 55 9.43 2.33 12.46
CA GLU A 55 10.44 3.41 12.58
C GLU A 55 11.44 3.40 11.44
N VAL A 56 11.90 2.21 11.04
CA VAL A 56 12.84 2.07 9.92
C VAL A 56 12.17 2.49 8.62
N ILE A 57 10.92 2.07 8.43
CA ILE A 57 10.14 2.42 7.24
C ILE A 57 9.93 3.94 7.16
N GLU A 58 9.59 4.58 8.28
CA GLU A 58 9.40 6.04 8.32
C GLU A 58 10.66 6.78 7.89
N ARG A 59 11.81 6.37 8.40
CA ARG A 59 13.08 7.00 8.04
C ARG A 59 13.41 6.82 6.57
N PHE A 60 13.17 5.62 6.05
CA PHE A 60 13.41 5.36 4.63
C PHE A 60 12.54 6.26 3.74
N ILE A 61 11.25 6.32 4.05
CA ILE A 61 10.30 7.09 3.24
C ILE A 61 10.63 8.58 3.28
N LEU A 62 11.03 9.11 4.43
CA LEU A 62 11.36 10.54 4.55
C LEU A 62 12.57 10.94 3.72
N GLU A 63 13.44 9.98 3.38
CA GLU A 63 14.64 10.23 2.56
C GLU A 63 14.37 10.15 1.06
N LEU A 64 13.19 9.68 0.64
CA LEU A 64 12.85 9.59 -0.77
C LEU A 64 12.68 10.99 -1.38
N PRO A 65 13.00 11.14 -2.68
CA PRO A 65 12.71 12.40 -3.36
C PRO A 65 11.23 12.72 -3.34
N GLN A 66 10.88 13.98 -3.50
CA GLN A 66 9.51 14.40 -3.65
C GLN A 66 8.85 13.64 -4.79
N SER A 67 7.57 13.28 -4.65
CA SER A 67 6.91 12.42 -5.61
C SER A 67 5.50 12.91 -5.95
N GLN A 68 5.04 12.50 -7.12
CA GLN A 68 3.66 12.67 -7.55
C GLN A 68 3.22 11.36 -8.19
N HIS A 69 2.26 10.70 -7.55
CA HIS A 69 1.71 9.42 -8.03
C HIS A 69 0.37 9.63 -8.71
N GLN A 70 0.15 8.88 -9.76
CA GLN A 70 -1.16 8.83 -10.42
C GLN A 70 -1.55 7.36 -10.61
N LEU A 71 -2.64 6.97 -9.95
CA LEU A 71 -3.11 5.60 -9.98
C LEU A 71 -3.88 5.35 -11.27
N THR A 72 -3.56 4.28 -11.98
CA THR A 72 -4.24 3.89 -13.22
C THR A 72 -4.88 2.53 -13.15
N SER A 73 -4.48 1.69 -12.17
CA SER A 73 -5.11 0.40 -11.95
C SER A 73 -5.17 0.10 -10.47
N LEU A 74 -6.23 -0.58 -10.06
CA LEU A 74 -6.44 -0.91 -8.67
C LEU A 74 -7.29 -2.18 -8.57
N ASP A 75 -6.76 -3.19 -7.90
CA ASP A 75 -7.48 -4.41 -7.59
C ASP A 75 -7.33 -4.73 -6.12
N ALA A 76 -8.30 -5.45 -5.59
CA ALA A 76 -8.25 -5.87 -4.21
C ALA A 76 -8.95 -7.21 -4.04
N GLN A 77 -8.46 -7.98 -3.08
CA GLN A 77 -9.14 -9.22 -2.72
C GLN A 77 -8.96 -9.49 -1.24
N PRO A 78 -9.96 -10.10 -0.60
CA PRO A 78 -9.81 -10.48 0.80
C PRO A 78 -8.86 -11.66 0.92
N ILE A 79 -8.08 -11.67 2.00
CA ILE A 79 -7.32 -12.84 2.40
C ILE A 79 -8.20 -13.59 3.38
N LEU A 80 -8.62 -14.80 2.99
CA LEU A 80 -9.57 -15.58 3.74
C LEU A 80 -8.88 -16.58 4.65
N ASP A 81 -9.55 -16.92 5.73
CA ASP A 81 -9.18 -17.93 6.71
C ASP A 81 -7.93 -17.64 7.53
N GLY A 82 -7.48 -18.67 8.21
CA GLY A 82 -6.43 -18.64 9.20
C GLY A 82 -5.04 -18.23 8.75
N ALA A 83 -4.88 -17.77 7.50
CA ALA A 83 -3.58 -17.29 7.03
C ALA A 83 -3.07 -16.11 7.86
N VAL A 84 -3.99 -15.30 8.40
CA VAL A 84 -3.66 -14.10 9.18
C VAL A 84 -4.47 -14.04 10.48
N GLY A 85 -4.94 -15.18 10.98
CA GLY A 85 -5.72 -15.24 12.20
C GLY A 85 -7.14 -14.73 12.04
N THR A 86 -7.65 -13.99 13.04
CA THR A 86 -9.03 -13.51 13.05
C THR A 86 -9.21 -12.10 12.50
N GLN A 87 -8.12 -11.43 12.14
CA GLN A 87 -8.19 -10.06 11.65
C GLN A 87 -8.63 -10.03 10.18
N THR A 88 -9.50 -9.07 9.87
CA THR A 88 -9.87 -8.81 8.48
C THR A 88 -8.66 -8.26 7.75
N THR A 89 -8.31 -8.89 6.62
CA THR A 89 -7.09 -8.56 5.88
C THR A 89 -7.40 -8.55 4.39
N TYR A 90 -6.88 -7.55 3.70
CA TYR A 90 -7.04 -7.41 2.25
C TYR A 90 -5.69 -7.31 1.57
N LEU A 91 -5.60 -7.92 0.38
CA LEU A 91 -4.49 -7.70 -0.53
C LEU A 91 -4.92 -6.64 -1.54
N ILE A 92 -4.13 -5.59 -1.66
CA ILE A 92 -4.38 -4.50 -2.61
C ILE A 92 -3.24 -4.49 -3.65
N MET A 93 -3.62 -4.45 -4.91
CA MET A 93 -2.68 -4.36 -6.02
C MET A 93 -2.92 -3.06 -6.76
N ALA A 94 -1.96 -2.14 -6.70
CA ALA A 94 -2.06 -0.82 -7.28
C ALA A 94 -0.98 -0.61 -8.33
N GLY A 95 -1.30 0.14 -9.37
CA GLY A 95 -0.34 0.48 -10.40
C GLY A 95 -0.65 1.84 -11.00
N GLY A 96 0.34 2.45 -11.60
CA GLY A 96 0.18 3.74 -12.21
C GLY A 96 1.50 4.35 -12.62
N THR A 97 1.55 5.67 -12.58
CA THR A 97 2.75 6.42 -12.91
C THR A 97 3.20 7.24 -11.73
N VAL A 98 4.50 7.50 -11.66
CA VAL A 98 5.07 8.34 -10.62
C VAL A 98 6.15 9.22 -11.24
N LYS A 99 6.21 10.45 -10.77
CA LYS A 99 7.31 11.35 -11.07
C LYS A 99 8.00 11.72 -9.76
N PHE A 100 9.25 11.30 -9.62
CA PHE A 100 10.11 11.80 -8.55
C PHE A 100 10.83 13.05 -9.03
N SER A 101 11.18 13.95 -8.12
CA SER A 101 11.88 15.20 -8.45
C SER A 101 13.12 14.93 -9.29
N ASP A 102 13.27 15.71 -10.37
CA ASP A 102 14.42 15.65 -11.27
C ASP A 102 14.57 14.30 -12.01
N GLN A 103 13.48 13.53 -12.10
CA GLN A 103 13.48 12.26 -12.81
C GLN A 103 12.31 12.20 -13.78
N PRO A 104 12.42 11.35 -14.82
CA PRO A 104 11.31 11.19 -15.75
C PRO A 104 10.16 10.43 -15.11
N VAL A 105 8.99 10.55 -15.71
CA VAL A 105 7.82 9.77 -15.29
C VAL A 105 8.09 8.29 -15.56
N ARG A 106 7.76 7.44 -14.59
CA ARG A 106 7.92 5.99 -14.68
C ARG A 106 6.64 5.29 -14.29
N ASN A 107 6.49 4.07 -14.73
CA ASN A 107 5.42 3.20 -14.23
C ASN A 107 5.84 2.60 -12.90
N PHE A 108 4.89 2.43 -12.00
CA PHE A 108 5.13 1.73 -10.74
C PHE A 108 4.05 0.68 -10.51
N GLN A 109 4.38 -0.27 -9.66
CA GLN A 109 3.44 -1.25 -9.14
C GLN A 109 3.67 -1.39 -7.65
N GLN A 110 2.59 -1.46 -6.89
CA GLN A 110 2.68 -1.55 -5.44
C GLN A 110 1.61 -2.50 -4.92
N ASN A 111 2.01 -3.41 -4.07
CA ASN A 111 1.11 -4.36 -3.44
C ASN A 111 1.14 -4.12 -1.94
N PHE A 112 -0.04 -4.04 -1.35
CA PHE A 112 -0.21 -3.87 0.10
C PHE A 112 -0.96 -5.04 0.67
N VAL A 113 -0.55 -5.49 1.85
CA VAL A 113 -1.42 -6.29 2.71
C VAL A 113 -1.83 -5.36 3.83
N ILE A 114 -3.13 -5.06 3.90
CA ILE A 114 -3.66 -4.21 4.97
C ILE A 114 -4.54 -5.03 5.89
N THR A 115 -4.52 -4.67 7.15
CA THR A 115 -5.29 -5.35 8.19
C THR A 115 -6.00 -4.33 9.06
N ALA A 116 -7.16 -4.70 9.59
CA ALA A 116 -7.88 -3.84 10.52
C ALA A 116 -7.29 -3.98 11.92
N GLU A 117 -6.81 -2.89 12.47
CA GLU A 117 -6.27 -2.81 13.82
C GLU A 117 -6.96 -1.66 14.53
N ASN A 118 -7.68 -1.95 15.61
CA ASN A 118 -8.43 -0.93 16.37
C ASN A 118 -9.34 -0.10 15.47
N GLU A 119 -10.05 -0.77 14.56
CA GLU A 119 -10.99 -0.17 13.61
C GLU A 119 -10.33 0.72 12.55
N LYS A 120 -9.01 0.66 12.43
CA LYS A 120 -8.27 1.40 11.41
C LYS A 120 -7.52 0.43 10.51
N TRP A 121 -7.49 0.76 9.22
CA TRP A 121 -6.72 -0.03 8.26
C TRP A 121 -5.27 0.38 8.30
N LYS A 122 -4.38 -0.61 8.46
CA LYS A 122 -2.94 -0.38 8.51
C LYS A 122 -2.21 -1.41 7.67
N ILE A 123 -1.06 -1.02 7.16
CA ILE A 123 -0.23 -1.86 6.32
C ILE A 123 0.59 -2.81 7.15
N ALA A 124 0.46 -4.10 6.87
CA ALA A 124 1.31 -5.15 7.44
C ALA A 124 2.51 -5.43 6.53
N SER A 125 2.30 -5.35 5.22
CA SER A 125 3.34 -5.63 4.23
C SER A 125 3.14 -4.73 3.03
N ASP A 126 4.23 -4.21 2.48
CA ASP A 126 4.22 -3.27 1.37
C ASP A 126 5.35 -3.62 0.42
N CYS A 127 5.04 -3.74 -0.86
CA CYS A 127 6.03 -4.01 -1.88
C CYS A 127 5.86 -3.02 -3.03
N TYR A 128 6.82 -2.14 -3.19
CA TYR A 128 6.83 -1.09 -4.22
C TYR A 128 7.93 -1.37 -5.23
N ARG A 129 7.57 -1.27 -6.50
CA ARG A 129 8.55 -1.48 -7.56
C ARG A 129 8.31 -0.53 -8.72
N LEU A 130 9.37 0.17 -9.12
CA LEU A 130 9.37 0.91 -10.38
C LEU A 130 9.57 -0.09 -11.51
N GLN A 131 8.80 0.09 -12.58
CA GLN A 131 8.96 -0.75 -13.76
C GLN A 131 9.97 -0.09 -14.70
N GLU A 132 11.06 -0.79 -14.93
CA GLU A 132 12.09 -0.33 -15.85
C GLU A 132 11.79 -0.83 -17.24
N PRO A 133 12.08 -0.05 -18.30
CA PRO A 133 11.98 -0.57 -19.66
C PRO A 133 12.96 -1.71 -19.85
N MET A 134 12.48 -2.76 -20.49
CA MET A 134 13.32 -3.92 -20.76
C MET A 134 14.19 -3.71 -21.96
#